data_b51ba47dffc603811a0cc7380a39b7f5
#
_entry.id   b51ba47dffc603811a0cc7380a39b7f5
#
_cell.length_a   1.000
_cell.length_b   1.000
_cell.length_c   1.000
_cell.angle_alpha   90.00
_cell.angle_beta   90.00
_cell.angle_gamma   90.00
#
_symmetry.space_group_name_H-M   'P 1'
#
loop_
_entity.id
_entity.type
_entity.pdbx_description
1 polymer ?
#
loop_
_entity_poly.entity_id
_entity_poly.type
_entity_poly.pdbx_seq_one_letter_code
_entity_poly.pdbx_strand_id
1 'polypeptide(L)'
;MTDISITIVAYNDEEDVRNAVCSIMEHTAVTIQKKIYIVDNSTNKNQLEAFCNQWDEVYYRKPKENIGFGKGHNYVLPELDSKYHAIVNPDILLKEDSFQILLDFMEKHQVGMVVPRMTDENGNFQAVYRRELTVFDMGIRMFLSSHFKKRQAYHTMQDMDYTKPFQVPFAQGSFLVIQTELFRQFGGFDTRYFMYMEDADLCKQVNACSSLYYCPDTTVIHKWERASKKNGKLRRIHIASMFRYFGKWGWKLW
;
A
#
# COMPACT_ATOMS: atom_id res chain seq x y z
N MET A 1 -9.55 -22.47 4.26
CA MET A 1 -8.50 -21.46 4.57
C MET A 1 -8.76 -20.29 3.65
N THR A 2 -8.81 -19.09 4.17
CA THR A 2 -9.05 -17.87 3.37
C THR A 2 -7.90 -17.68 2.38
N ASP A 3 -8.18 -17.37 1.11
CA ASP A 3 -7.13 -17.16 0.11
C ASP A 3 -6.44 -15.82 0.36
N ILE A 4 -7.24 -14.76 0.56
CA ILE A 4 -6.74 -13.42 0.78
C ILE A 4 -7.50 -12.67 1.87
N SER A 5 -6.79 -12.01 2.76
CA SER A 5 -7.31 -10.95 3.62
C SER A 5 -6.93 -9.58 3.04
N ILE A 6 -7.82 -8.61 3.16
CA ILE A 6 -7.64 -7.26 2.62
C ILE A 6 -7.86 -6.29 3.77
N THR A 7 -6.95 -5.36 4.02
CA THR A 7 -7.15 -4.31 5.02
C THR A 7 -7.17 -2.94 4.36
N ILE A 8 -8.19 -2.16 4.70
CA ILE A 8 -8.36 -0.76 4.32
C ILE A 8 -8.38 0.07 5.60
N VAL A 9 -7.48 1.04 5.71
CA VAL A 9 -7.44 1.97 6.85
C VAL A 9 -8.11 3.28 6.46
N ALA A 10 -9.28 3.54 7.04
CA ALA A 10 -10.10 4.72 6.78
C ALA A 10 -9.70 5.90 7.69
N TYR A 11 -9.73 7.13 7.16
CA TYR A 11 -9.59 8.36 7.94
C TYR A 11 -10.38 9.52 7.35
N ASN A 12 -11.67 9.66 7.73
CA ASN A 12 -12.60 10.69 7.28
C ASN A 12 -12.89 10.67 5.75
N ASP A 13 -12.83 9.50 5.15
CA ASP A 13 -12.94 9.23 3.72
C ASP A 13 -13.98 8.13 3.43
N GLU A 14 -15.13 8.20 4.09
CA GLU A 14 -16.19 7.18 4.06
C GLU A 14 -16.61 6.81 2.62
N GLU A 15 -16.76 7.80 1.73
CA GLU A 15 -17.19 7.57 0.35
C GLU A 15 -16.16 6.74 -0.44
N ASP A 16 -14.87 7.06 -0.29
CA ASP A 16 -13.80 6.31 -0.95
C ASP A 16 -13.72 4.87 -0.42
N VAL A 17 -13.84 4.67 0.91
CA VAL A 17 -13.89 3.32 1.50
C VAL A 17 -15.05 2.50 0.92
N ARG A 18 -16.26 3.09 0.81
CA ARG A 18 -17.43 2.42 0.20
C ARG A 18 -17.16 2.02 -1.24
N ASN A 19 -16.62 2.95 -2.03
CA ASN A 19 -16.30 2.70 -3.43
C ASN A 19 -15.22 1.61 -3.59
N ALA A 20 -14.18 1.62 -2.75
CA ALA A 20 -13.15 0.60 -2.74
C ALA A 20 -13.73 -0.79 -2.42
N VAL A 21 -14.50 -0.91 -1.33
CA VAL A 21 -15.15 -2.19 -0.94
C VAL A 21 -16.08 -2.68 -2.05
N CYS A 22 -16.96 -1.82 -2.59
CA CYS A 22 -17.87 -2.20 -3.67
C CYS A 22 -17.09 -2.70 -4.90
N SER A 23 -16.02 -1.99 -5.31
CA SER A 23 -15.22 -2.41 -6.46
C SER A 23 -14.49 -3.75 -6.21
N ILE A 24 -14.02 -4.01 -5.00
CA ILE A 24 -13.40 -5.29 -4.61
C ILE A 24 -14.45 -6.41 -4.64
N MET A 25 -15.64 -6.19 -4.11
CA MET A 25 -16.72 -7.18 -4.09
C MET A 25 -17.21 -7.50 -5.50
N GLU A 26 -17.32 -6.50 -6.37
CA GLU A 26 -17.78 -6.65 -7.76
C GLU A 26 -16.76 -7.36 -8.65
N HIS A 27 -15.48 -7.02 -8.51
CA HIS A 27 -14.43 -7.46 -9.44
C HIS A 27 -13.55 -8.60 -8.94
N THR A 28 -13.78 -9.13 -7.74
CA THR A 28 -13.05 -10.31 -7.26
C THR A 28 -13.90 -11.57 -7.43
N ALA A 29 -13.37 -12.58 -8.12
CA ALA A 29 -14.07 -13.83 -8.38
C ALA A 29 -14.64 -14.44 -7.10
N VAL A 30 -15.84 -15.00 -7.20
CA VAL A 30 -16.53 -15.68 -6.08
C VAL A 30 -15.80 -16.93 -5.60
N THR A 31 -14.91 -17.48 -6.41
CA THR A 31 -14.04 -18.61 -6.07
C THR A 31 -12.92 -18.23 -5.11
N ILE A 32 -12.56 -16.95 -5.03
CA ILE A 32 -11.55 -16.45 -4.08
C ILE A 32 -12.21 -16.23 -2.72
N GLN A 33 -11.81 -17.04 -1.74
CA GLN A 33 -12.21 -16.87 -0.34
C GLN A 33 -11.51 -15.65 0.25
N LYS A 34 -12.27 -14.55 0.45
CA LYS A 34 -11.72 -13.26 0.91
C LYS A 34 -12.31 -12.81 2.23
N LYS A 35 -11.52 -12.05 3.01
CA LYS A 35 -11.96 -11.28 4.18
C LYS A 35 -11.48 -9.85 4.03
N ILE A 36 -12.37 -8.88 4.20
CA ILE A 36 -12.05 -7.45 4.08
C ILE A 36 -12.20 -6.82 5.47
N TYR A 37 -11.13 -6.20 5.96
CA TYR A 37 -11.11 -5.50 7.24
C TYR A 37 -11.07 -4.00 6.99
N ILE A 38 -12.06 -3.29 7.50
CA ILE A 38 -12.09 -1.82 7.52
C ILE A 38 -11.67 -1.36 8.91
N VAL A 39 -10.48 -0.77 9.00
CA VAL A 39 -9.96 -0.20 10.26
C VAL A 39 -10.20 1.30 10.24
N ASP A 40 -11.21 1.74 10.98
CA ASP A 40 -11.68 3.12 10.95
C ASP A 40 -10.96 4.00 11.99
N ASN A 41 -9.96 4.74 11.53
CA ASN A 41 -9.24 5.77 12.28
C ASN A 41 -9.97 7.13 12.31
N SER A 42 -11.16 7.25 11.70
CA SER A 42 -11.87 8.53 11.56
C SER A 42 -12.24 9.14 12.90
N THR A 43 -12.12 10.46 12.98
CA THR A 43 -12.55 11.28 14.10
C THR A 43 -13.97 11.79 13.94
N ASN A 44 -14.45 11.86 12.69
CA ASN A 44 -15.81 12.26 12.35
C ASN A 44 -16.76 11.08 12.49
N LYS A 45 -18.03 11.36 12.79
CA LYS A 45 -19.09 10.36 12.72
C LYS A 45 -19.28 9.92 11.26
N ASN A 46 -19.45 8.61 11.05
CA ASN A 46 -19.68 8.00 9.76
C ASN A 46 -20.61 6.78 9.88
N GLN A 47 -20.95 6.17 8.77
CA GLN A 47 -21.83 5.00 8.67
C GLN A 47 -21.08 3.74 8.20
N LEU A 48 -19.75 3.69 8.35
CA LEU A 48 -18.95 2.57 7.85
C LEU A 48 -19.29 1.24 8.51
N GLU A 49 -19.59 1.23 9.82
CA GLU A 49 -20.00 0.02 10.51
C GLU A 49 -21.29 -0.56 9.93
N ALA A 50 -22.33 0.27 9.77
CA ALA A 50 -23.60 -0.15 9.16
C ALA A 50 -23.43 -0.55 7.68
N PHE A 51 -22.49 0.06 6.96
CA PHE A 51 -22.14 -0.31 5.61
C PHE A 51 -21.46 -1.68 5.55
N CYS A 52 -20.47 -1.94 6.42
CA CYS A 52 -19.76 -3.22 6.45
C CYS A 52 -20.68 -4.40 6.76
N ASN A 53 -21.69 -4.19 7.62
CA ASN A 53 -22.67 -5.23 8.00
C ASN A 53 -23.58 -5.69 6.84
N GLN A 54 -23.42 -5.15 5.62
CA GLN A 54 -24.15 -5.61 4.43
C GLN A 54 -23.53 -6.87 3.80
N TRP A 55 -22.30 -7.24 4.19
CA TRP A 55 -21.58 -8.42 3.66
C TRP A 55 -20.99 -9.26 4.80
N ASP A 56 -21.06 -10.55 4.67
CA ASP A 56 -20.50 -11.49 5.65
C ASP A 56 -18.96 -11.50 5.64
N GLU A 57 -18.35 -11.10 4.52
CA GLU A 57 -16.89 -11.05 4.33
C GLU A 57 -16.24 -9.74 4.76
N VAL A 58 -17.02 -8.71 5.16
CA VAL A 58 -16.52 -7.36 5.50
C VAL A 58 -16.61 -7.11 7.00
N TYR A 59 -15.48 -6.88 7.63
CA TYR A 59 -15.35 -6.75 9.07
C TYR A 59 -14.96 -5.32 9.46
N TYR A 60 -15.79 -4.66 10.25
CA TYR A 60 -15.48 -3.32 10.79
C TYR A 60 -14.67 -3.42 12.07
N ARG A 61 -13.64 -2.58 12.18
CA ARG A 61 -12.79 -2.44 13.37
C ARG A 61 -12.58 -0.97 13.69
N LYS A 62 -12.82 -0.57 14.97
CA LYS A 62 -12.70 0.81 15.44
C LYS A 62 -11.66 0.91 16.54
N PRO A 63 -10.43 1.39 16.28
CA PRO A 63 -9.49 1.77 17.33
C PRO A 63 -10.05 2.91 18.19
N LYS A 64 -9.58 3.01 19.44
CA LYS A 64 -10.03 4.08 20.38
C LYS A 64 -9.64 5.49 19.91
N GLU A 65 -8.59 5.60 19.13
CA GLU A 65 -8.05 6.85 18.57
C GLU A 65 -7.41 6.60 17.20
N ASN A 66 -7.05 7.66 16.49
CA ASN A 66 -6.28 7.53 15.26
C ASN A 66 -4.86 7.03 15.56
N ILE A 67 -4.61 5.78 15.25
CA ILE A 67 -3.32 5.09 15.49
C ILE A 67 -2.34 5.21 14.33
N GLY A 68 -2.70 5.88 13.24
CA GLY A 68 -1.88 6.03 12.02
C GLY A 68 -2.05 4.88 11.04
N PHE A 69 -1.31 4.95 9.92
CA PHE A 69 -1.47 4.02 8.80
C PHE A 69 -0.96 2.61 9.14
N GLY A 70 0.34 2.46 9.44
CA GLY A 70 0.94 1.15 9.69
C GLY A 70 0.33 0.40 10.88
N LYS A 71 0.06 1.11 11.99
CA LYS A 71 -0.64 0.50 13.14
C LYS A 71 -2.08 0.14 12.80
N GLY A 72 -2.74 0.90 11.91
CA GLY A 72 -4.07 0.59 11.42
C GLY A 72 -4.09 -0.76 10.71
N HIS A 73 -3.17 -0.99 9.79
CA HIS A 73 -3.02 -2.31 9.14
C HIS A 73 -2.65 -3.42 10.14
N ASN A 74 -1.77 -3.14 11.09
CA ASN A 74 -1.39 -4.11 12.12
C ASN A 74 -2.51 -4.43 13.11
N TYR A 75 -3.56 -3.60 13.19
CA TYR A 75 -4.65 -3.80 14.13
C TYR A 75 -5.36 -5.14 13.94
N VAL A 76 -5.41 -5.62 12.71
CA VAL A 76 -6.01 -6.90 12.34
C VAL A 76 -5.00 -8.04 12.16
N LEU A 77 -3.72 -7.79 12.35
CA LEU A 77 -2.66 -8.80 12.20
C LEU A 77 -2.92 -10.10 12.98
N PRO A 78 -3.44 -10.08 14.22
CA PRO A 78 -3.79 -11.30 14.95
C PRO A 78 -4.94 -12.10 14.34
N GLU A 79 -5.80 -11.46 13.54
CA GLU A 79 -6.99 -12.07 12.93
C GLU A 79 -6.72 -12.63 11.52
N LEU A 80 -5.56 -12.35 10.93
CA LEU A 80 -5.24 -12.80 9.58
C LEU A 80 -5.04 -14.32 9.55
N ASP A 81 -5.88 -15.05 8.82
CA ASP A 81 -5.84 -16.51 8.65
C ASP A 81 -5.72 -16.93 7.17
N SER A 82 -5.44 -15.97 6.30
CA SER A 82 -5.33 -16.14 4.85
C SER A 82 -3.91 -16.52 4.42
N LYS A 83 -3.81 -17.06 3.20
CA LYS A 83 -2.50 -17.31 2.56
C LYS A 83 -1.80 -16.01 2.16
N TYR A 84 -2.57 -15.06 1.64
CA TYR A 84 -2.10 -13.74 1.21
C TYR A 84 -2.80 -12.63 1.96
N HIS A 85 -2.14 -11.49 2.08
CA HIS A 85 -2.67 -10.28 2.68
C HIS A 85 -2.49 -9.09 1.75
N ALA A 86 -3.57 -8.32 1.52
CA ALA A 86 -3.54 -7.09 0.76
C ALA A 86 -3.64 -5.86 1.67
N ILE A 87 -2.74 -4.92 1.45
CA ILE A 87 -2.74 -3.58 2.00
C ILE A 87 -3.35 -2.70 0.91
N VAL A 88 -4.49 -2.08 1.18
CA VAL A 88 -5.23 -1.31 0.17
C VAL A 88 -5.64 0.04 0.75
N ASN A 89 -5.34 1.12 0.03
CA ASN A 89 -5.84 2.45 0.38
C ASN A 89 -7.33 2.60 0.05
N PRO A 90 -8.06 3.48 0.75
CA PRO A 90 -9.49 3.70 0.50
C PRO A 90 -9.79 4.30 -0.89
N ASP A 91 -8.82 4.97 -1.50
CA ASP A 91 -8.93 5.60 -2.83
C ASP A 91 -8.50 4.70 -4.00
N ILE A 92 -8.45 3.38 -3.78
CA ILE A 92 -8.20 2.36 -4.80
C ILE A 92 -9.51 1.81 -5.36
N LEU A 93 -9.58 1.67 -6.68
CA LEU A 93 -10.69 1.02 -7.38
C LEU A 93 -10.17 -0.10 -8.30
N LEU A 94 -10.86 -1.24 -8.26
CA LEU A 94 -10.65 -2.33 -9.21
C LEU A 94 -11.63 -2.19 -10.39
N LYS A 95 -11.22 -2.64 -11.57
CA LYS A 95 -12.06 -2.76 -12.78
C LYS A 95 -11.99 -4.14 -13.42
N GLU A 96 -11.20 -5.04 -12.85
CA GLU A 96 -10.99 -6.41 -13.28
C GLU A 96 -10.60 -7.27 -12.08
N ASP A 97 -10.52 -8.58 -12.23
CA ASP A 97 -10.13 -9.49 -11.15
C ASP A 97 -8.61 -9.42 -10.88
N SER A 98 -8.19 -8.26 -10.36
CA SER A 98 -6.78 -8.01 -10.05
C SER A 98 -6.23 -8.98 -9.01
N PHE A 99 -7.05 -9.44 -8.05
CA PHE A 99 -6.57 -10.35 -7.01
C PHE A 99 -6.23 -11.71 -7.60
N GLN A 100 -7.09 -12.31 -8.43
CA GLN A 100 -6.77 -13.60 -9.07
C GLN A 100 -5.45 -13.51 -9.84
N ILE A 101 -5.29 -12.47 -10.67
CA ILE A 101 -4.09 -12.28 -11.48
C ILE A 101 -2.84 -12.14 -10.59
N LEU A 102 -2.92 -11.37 -9.50
CA LEU A 102 -1.78 -11.15 -8.61
C LEU A 102 -1.43 -12.40 -7.80
N LEU A 103 -2.44 -13.17 -7.34
CA LEU A 103 -2.20 -14.42 -6.61
C LEU A 103 -1.56 -15.46 -7.52
N ASP A 104 -2.05 -15.62 -8.76
CA ASP A 104 -1.46 -16.53 -9.75
C ASP A 104 -0.02 -16.11 -10.09
N PHE A 105 0.23 -14.79 -10.21
CA PHE A 105 1.57 -14.27 -10.41
C PHE A 105 2.51 -14.62 -9.26
N MET A 106 2.06 -14.45 -8.00
CA MET A 106 2.86 -14.77 -6.81
C MET A 106 3.19 -16.28 -6.75
N GLU A 107 2.22 -17.14 -7.06
CA GLU A 107 2.44 -18.59 -7.13
C GLU A 107 3.44 -18.98 -8.23
N LYS A 108 3.23 -18.45 -9.43
CA LYS A 108 4.08 -18.76 -10.59
C LYS A 108 5.54 -18.31 -10.40
N HIS A 109 5.73 -17.13 -9.83
CA HIS A 109 7.06 -16.51 -9.69
C HIS A 109 7.70 -16.72 -8.32
N GLN A 110 6.98 -17.34 -7.37
CA GLN A 110 7.44 -17.63 -6.00
C GLN A 110 7.97 -16.38 -5.29
N VAL A 111 7.23 -15.26 -5.41
CA VAL A 111 7.61 -13.96 -4.83
C VAL A 111 6.89 -13.70 -3.51
N GLY A 112 7.53 -12.98 -2.59
CA GLY A 112 6.97 -12.66 -1.29
C GLY A 112 5.94 -11.54 -1.30
N MET A 113 6.08 -10.60 -2.25
CA MET A 113 5.18 -9.47 -2.39
C MET A 113 5.04 -9.05 -3.85
N VAL A 114 3.87 -8.58 -4.24
CA VAL A 114 3.57 -8.10 -5.59
C VAL A 114 2.78 -6.79 -5.57
N VAL A 115 2.99 -5.99 -6.60
CA VAL A 115 2.25 -4.74 -6.86
C VAL A 115 1.76 -4.71 -8.30
N PRO A 116 0.52 -4.26 -8.57
CA PRO A 116 -0.04 -4.13 -9.91
C PRO A 116 0.44 -2.86 -10.60
N ARG A 117 0.10 -2.71 -11.86
CA ARG A 117 0.13 -1.41 -12.54
C ARG A 117 -0.86 -0.44 -11.88
N MET A 118 -0.45 0.81 -11.66
CA MET A 118 -1.35 1.85 -11.12
C MET A 118 -1.57 2.97 -12.13
N THR A 119 -2.83 3.40 -12.25
CA THR A 119 -3.22 4.55 -13.08
C THR A 119 -4.10 5.50 -12.28
N ASP A 120 -4.25 6.73 -12.75
CA ASP A 120 -5.33 7.61 -12.31
C ASP A 120 -6.66 7.25 -13.00
N GLU A 121 -7.73 7.96 -12.68
CA GLU A 121 -9.07 7.75 -13.26
C GLU A 121 -9.12 8.00 -14.78
N ASN A 122 -8.15 8.73 -15.33
CA ASN A 122 -8.01 9.02 -16.77
C ASN A 122 -7.12 7.99 -17.49
N GLY A 123 -6.63 6.96 -16.77
CA GLY A 123 -5.75 5.94 -17.32
C GLY A 123 -4.27 6.34 -17.41
N ASN A 124 -3.89 7.52 -16.88
CA ASN A 124 -2.49 7.93 -16.88
C ASN A 124 -1.70 7.13 -15.85
N PHE A 125 -0.55 6.62 -16.26
CA PHE A 125 0.34 5.86 -15.39
C PHE A 125 0.82 6.68 -14.20
N GLN A 126 0.78 6.07 -13.00
CA GLN A 126 1.31 6.65 -11.77
C GLN A 126 2.66 6.04 -11.42
N ALA A 127 3.70 6.87 -11.34
CA ALA A 127 5.04 6.46 -10.94
C ALA A 127 5.13 6.30 -9.41
N VAL A 128 4.60 5.19 -8.90
CA VAL A 128 4.54 4.86 -7.46
C VAL A 128 5.68 3.94 -7.01
N TYR A 129 6.48 3.43 -7.95
CA TYR A 129 7.64 2.58 -7.69
C TYR A 129 8.91 3.40 -7.63
N ARG A 130 9.89 2.95 -6.85
CA ARG A 130 11.14 3.68 -6.68
C ARG A 130 12.32 2.72 -6.55
N ARG A 131 13.47 3.21 -6.97
CA ARG A 131 14.75 2.63 -6.59
C ARG A 131 15.02 2.85 -5.10
N GLU A 132 16.09 2.29 -4.60
CA GLU A 132 16.46 2.45 -3.20
C GLU A 132 16.48 3.93 -2.80
N LEU A 133 15.93 4.22 -1.62
CA LEU A 133 15.82 5.59 -1.13
C LEU A 133 17.18 6.13 -0.68
N THR A 134 17.51 7.34 -1.13
CA THR A 134 18.68 8.08 -0.67
C THR A 134 18.28 9.40 -0.05
N VAL A 135 19.13 9.95 0.80
CA VAL A 135 18.92 11.27 1.41
C VAL A 135 18.78 12.35 0.33
N PHE A 136 19.59 12.25 -0.74
CA PHE A 136 19.56 13.19 -1.85
C PHE A 136 18.24 13.14 -2.63
N ASP A 137 17.76 11.94 -3.00
CA ASP A 137 16.52 11.79 -3.74
C ASP A 137 15.31 12.28 -2.93
N MET A 138 15.31 12.01 -1.61
CA MET A 138 14.28 12.53 -0.70
C MET A 138 14.34 14.04 -0.56
N GLY A 139 15.55 14.62 -0.47
CA GLY A 139 15.76 16.07 -0.45
C GLY A 139 15.24 16.75 -1.73
N ILE A 140 15.58 16.22 -2.91
CA ILE A 140 15.05 16.70 -4.19
C ILE A 140 13.52 16.66 -4.20
N ARG A 141 12.93 15.52 -3.82
CA ARG A 141 11.47 15.34 -3.82
C ARG A 141 10.75 16.35 -2.92
N MET A 142 11.34 16.67 -1.75
CA MET A 142 10.70 17.53 -0.75
C MET A 142 10.92 19.02 -1.03
N PHE A 143 12.08 19.42 -1.53
CA PHE A 143 12.50 20.83 -1.58
C PHE A 143 12.77 21.33 -3.01
N LEU A 144 13.13 20.45 -3.94
CA LEU A 144 13.60 20.79 -5.28
C LEU A 144 12.84 20.06 -6.38
N SER A 145 11.54 19.78 -6.17
CA SER A 145 10.74 18.91 -7.05
C SER A 145 10.59 19.43 -8.49
N SER A 146 10.82 20.71 -8.76
CA SER A 146 10.85 21.31 -10.11
C SER A 146 12.18 21.13 -10.83
N HIS A 147 13.25 20.77 -10.09
CA HIS A 147 14.60 20.60 -10.59
C HIS A 147 14.96 19.09 -10.67
N PHE A 148 16.07 18.76 -11.33
CA PHE A 148 16.59 17.39 -11.43
C PHE A 148 15.60 16.37 -12.04
N LYS A 149 14.83 16.77 -13.05
CA LYS A 149 13.78 15.92 -13.66
C LYS A 149 14.29 14.53 -14.10
N LYS A 150 15.49 14.48 -14.73
CA LYS A 150 16.11 13.20 -15.15
C LYS A 150 16.41 12.28 -13.97
N ARG A 151 16.95 12.84 -12.85
CA ARG A 151 17.23 12.07 -11.64
C ARG A 151 15.93 11.56 -10.99
N GLN A 152 14.90 12.40 -10.94
CA GLN A 152 13.59 12.00 -10.41
C GLN A 152 12.93 10.90 -11.27
N ALA A 153 13.00 11.02 -12.62
CA ALA A 153 12.51 9.98 -13.51
C ALA A 153 13.24 8.64 -13.29
N TYR A 154 14.57 8.68 -13.17
CA TYR A 154 15.38 7.50 -12.85
C TYR A 154 15.01 6.92 -11.48
N HIS A 155 14.92 7.75 -10.44
CA HIS A 155 14.57 7.32 -9.09
C HIS A 155 13.16 6.71 -9.04
N THR A 156 12.20 7.24 -9.81
CA THR A 156 10.84 6.72 -9.93
C THR A 156 10.68 5.65 -11.01
N MET A 157 11.77 5.02 -11.43
CA MET A 157 11.81 3.85 -12.33
C MET A 157 11.11 4.07 -13.68
N GLN A 158 11.00 5.33 -14.17
CA GLN A 158 10.31 5.64 -15.43
C GLN A 158 11.07 5.15 -16.69
N ASP A 159 12.28 4.65 -16.52
CA ASP A 159 13.11 4.01 -17.54
C ASP A 159 12.89 2.50 -17.67
N MET A 160 12.02 1.91 -16.81
CA MET A 160 11.70 0.47 -16.89
C MET A 160 10.66 0.16 -17.97
N ASP A 161 10.73 -1.06 -18.49
CA ASP A 161 9.73 -1.60 -19.43
C ASP A 161 8.51 -2.13 -18.64
N TYR A 162 7.50 -1.30 -18.48
CA TYR A 162 6.27 -1.62 -17.75
C TYR A 162 5.34 -2.61 -18.46
N THR A 163 5.76 -3.18 -19.60
CA THR A 163 5.05 -4.31 -20.23
C THR A 163 5.55 -5.66 -19.71
N LYS A 164 6.59 -5.68 -18.87
CA LYS A 164 7.21 -6.89 -18.33
C LYS A 164 7.29 -6.82 -16.80
N PRO A 165 7.30 -7.99 -16.12
CA PRO A 165 7.55 -8.02 -14.69
C PRO A 165 9.01 -7.67 -14.37
N PHE A 166 9.23 -6.97 -13.27
CA PHE A 166 10.56 -6.66 -12.74
C PHE A 166 10.54 -6.51 -11.23
N GLN A 167 11.69 -6.71 -10.60
CA GLN A 167 11.84 -6.52 -9.16
C GLN A 167 11.82 -5.03 -8.81
N VAL A 168 11.07 -4.68 -7.76
CA VAL A 168 10.89 -3.31 -7.28
C VAL A 168 11.58 -3.15 -5.93
N PRO A 169 12.54 -2.24 -5.78
CA PRO A 169 13.15 -1.97 -4.47
C PRO A 169 12.19 -1.35 -3.46
N PHE A 170 11.32 -0.45 -3.92
CA PHE A 170 10.30 0.21 -3.11
C PHE A 170 9.04 0.51 -3.92
N ALA A 171 7.88 0.08 -3.43
CA ALA A 171 6.56 0.45 -3.91
C ALA A 171 5.80 1.22 -2.82
N GLN A 172 5.05 2.24 -3.22
CA GLN A 172 4.21 3.00 -2.32
C GLN A 172 3.08 2.12 -1.76
N GLY A 173 2.78 2.25 -0.47
CA GLY A 173 1.85 1.42 0.28
C GLY A 173 0.36 1.59 -0.04
N SER A 174 0.01 2.10 -1.25
CA SER A 174 -1.39 2.28 -1.65
C SER A 174 -2.07 0.99 -2.08
N PHE A 175 -1.34 0.05 -2.68
CA PHE A 175 -1.82 -1.30 -3.00
C PHE A 175 -0.64 -2.27 -3.04
N LEU A 176 -0.59 -3.20 -2.10
CA LEU A 176 0.43 -4.24 -1.97
C LEU A 176 -0.25 -5.56 -1.67
N VAL A 177 0.18 -6.67 -2.29
CA VAL A 177 -0.22 -8.03 -1.88
C VAL A 177 1.03 -8.76 -1.41
N ILE A 178 1.00 -9.31 -0.20
CA ILE A 178 2.13 -9.97 0.47
C ILE A 178 1.72 -11.35 0.99
N GLN A 179 2.65 -12.30 1.06
CA GLN A 179 2.41 -13.54 1.79
C GLN A 179 2.12 -13.22 3.27
N THR A 180 0.99 -13.70 3.79
CA THR A 180 0.56 -13.40 5.17
C THR A 180 1.60 -13.84 6.19
N GLU A 181 2.23 -15.00 5.99
CA GLU A 181 3.27 -15.52 6.87
C GLU A 181 4.48 -14.57 6.93
N LEU A 182 4.90 -14.04 5.78
CA LEU A 182 5.99 -13.07 5.70
C LEU A 182 5.64 -11.76 6.43
N PHE A 183 4.40 -11.27 6.25
CA PHE A 183 3.92 -10.08 6.97
C PHE A 183 3.87 -10.30 8.48
N ARG A 184 3.43 -11.49 8.93
CA ARG A 184 3.44 -11.89 10.35
C ARG A 184 4.86 -12.00 10.91
N GLN A 185 5.80 -12.58 10.15
CA GLN A 185 7.21 -12.71 10.55
C GLN A 185 7.86 -11.34 10.86
N PHE A 186 7.46 -10.30 10.12
CA PHE A 186 7.93 -8.93 10.38
C PHE A 186 7.18 -8.24 11.52
N GLY A 187 6.10 -8.83 12.05
CA GLY A 187 5.19 -8.18 13.00
C GLY A 187 4.34 -7.09 12.35
N GLY A 188 4.10 -7.20 11.03
CA GLY A 188 3.43 -6.20 10.22
C GLY A 188 4.33 -5.01 9.87
N PHE A 189 3.74 -3.83 9.78
CA PHE A 189 4.47 -2.57 9.65
C PHE A 189 5.20 -2.19 10.95
N ASP A 190 6.36 -1.58 10.84
CA ASP A 190 7.09 -1.04 11.99
C ASP A 190 6.29 0.11 12.64
N THR A 191 5.82 -0.12 13.86
CA THR A 191 4.91 0.79 14.58
C THR A 191 5.53 2.10 15.05
N ARG A 192 6.84 2.29 14.86
CA ARG A 192 7.54 3.55 15.12
C ARG A 192 7.18 4.64 14.11
N TYR A 193 6.69 4.24 12.91
CA TYR A 193 6.14 5.18 11.93
C TYR A 193 4.66 5.41 12.22
N PHE A 194 4.26 6.68 12.38
CA PHE A 194 2.84 7.04 12.43
C PHE A 194 2.24 7.06 11.02
N MET A 195 3.01 7.59 10.07
CA MET A 195 2.67 7.69 8.65
C MET A 195 3.94 8.00 7.85
N TYR A 196 4.01 7.51 6.60
CA TYR A 196 5.14 7.62 5.68
C TYR A 196 6.36 6.78 6.10
N MET A 197 7.04 6.20 5.12
CA MET A 197 8.23 5.36 5.24
C MET A 197 8.01 3.96 5.82
N GLU A 198 6.85 3.65 6.40
CA GLU A 198 6.48 2.30 6.82
C GLU A 198 6.42 1.33 5.64
N ASP A 199 5.93 1.82 4.49
CA ASP A 199 5.89 1.10 3.22
C ASP A 199 7.30 0.82 2.68
N ALA A 200 8.17 1.82 2.72
CA ALA A 200 9.57 1.67 2.33
C ALA A 200 10.32 0.69 3.24
N ASP A 201 10.03 0.74 4.54
CA ASP A 201 10.60 -0.17 5.53
C ASP A 201 10.15 -1.62 5.26
N LEU A 202 8.85 -1.84 5.02
CA LEU A 202 8.30 -3.16 4.68
C LEU A 202 8.91 -3.70 3.38
N CYS A 203 8.95 -2.89 2.31
CA CYS A 203 9.55 -3.28 1.04
C CYS A 203 11.02 -3.72 1.21
N LYS A 204 11.78 -3.00 2.03
CA LYS A 204 13.17 -3.32 2.30
C LYS A 204 13.33 -4.62 3.09
N GLN A 205 12.45 -4.88 4.07
CA GLN A 205 12.41 -6.16 4.79
C GLN A 205 12.09 -7.32 3.87
N VAL A 206 11.06 -7.17 3.01
CA VAL A 206 10.69 -8.20 2.03
C VAL A 206 11.85 -8.49 1.08
N ASN A 207 12.46 -7.47 0.50
CA ASN A 207 13.58 -7.66 -0.44
C ASN A 207 14.87 -8.19 0.21
N ALA A 208 14.96 -8.20 1.55
CA ALA A 208 16.09 -8.80 2.27
C ALA A 208 16.00 -10.34 2.41
N CYS A 209 14.79 -10.93 2.35
CA CYS A 209 14.60 -12.38 2.56
C CYS A 209 13.72 -13.03 1.47
N SER A 210 13.11 -12.24 0.60
CA SER A 210 12.29 -12.67 -0.53
C SER A 210 12.42 -11.65 -1.66
N SER A 211 11.34 -11.37 -2.40
CA SER A 211 11.34 -10.36 -3.46
C SER A 211 9.98 -9.66 -3.56
N LEU A 212 10.04 -8.37 -3.92
CA LEU A 212 8.89 -7.58 -4.34
C LEU A 212 8.93 -7.41 -5.86
N TYR A 213 7.86 -7.78 -6.55
CA TYR A 213 7.75 -7.67 -8.00
C TYR A 213 6.61 -6.76 -8.45
N TYR A 214 6.82 -6.08 -9.55
CA TYR A 214 5.78 -5.45 -10.33
C TYR A 214 5.16 -6.48 -11.27
N CYS A 215 3.82 -6.57 -11.28
CA CYS A 215 3.03 -7.38 -12.20
C CYS A 215 2.39 -6.47 -13.25
N PRO A 216 2.68 -6.66 -14.56
CA PRO A 216 2.12 -5.86 -15.65
C PRO A 216 0.70 -6.28 -16.03
N ASP A 217 0.25 -7.48 -15.63
CA ASP A 217 -0.91 -8.18 -16.19
C ASP A 217 -2.24 -7.68 -15.64
N THR A 218 -2.21 -6.78 -14.64
CA THR A 218 -3.41 -6.14 -14.08
C THR A 218 -3.15 -4.68 -13.72
N THR A 219 -4.23 -3.88 -13.74
CA THR A 219 -4.21 -2.45 -13.45
C THR A 219 -5.24 -2.09 -12.39
N VAL A 220 -4.82 -1.35 -11.36
CA VAL A 220 -5.72 -0.73 -10.38
C VAL A 220 -5.76 0.78 -10.57
N ILE A 221 -6.91 1.39 -10.28
CA ILE A 221 -7.06 2.84 -10.29
C ILE A 221 -6.78 3.36 -8.88
N HIS A 222 -5.97 4.41 -8.79
CA HIS A 222 -5.65 5.11 -7.56
C HIS A 222 -5.98 6.60 -7.75
N LYS A 223 -7.02 7.09 -7.09
CA LYS A 223 -7.50 8.48 -7.24
C LYS A 223 -6.51 9.53 -6.74
N TRP A 224 -5.63 9.13 -5.87
CA TRP A 224 -4.48 9.84 -5.32
C TRP A 224 -4.61 11.34 -5.06
N GLU A 225 -5.06 11.71 -3.89
CA GLU A 225 -4.94 13.08 -3.38
C GLU A 225 -3.59 13.32 -2.68
N ARG A 226 -2.78 14.27 -3.20
CA ARG A 226 -1.47 14.64 -2.62
C ARG A 226 -1.62 15.51 -1.35
N ALA A 227 -2.20 14.97 -0.29
CA ALA A 227 -2.47 15.69 0.96
C ALA A 227 -1.21 16.25 1.65
N SER A 228 -0.05 15.56 1.56
CA SER A 228 1.19 15.93 2.26
C SER A 228 1.83 17.24 1.78
N LYS A 229 1.59 17.67 0.53
CA LYS A 229 2.15 18.92 0.01
C LYS A 229 1.48 20.19 0.58
N LYS A 230 0.26 20.06 1.10
CA LYS A 230 -0.56 21.18 1.58
C LYS A 230 -0.59 21.31 3.11
N ASN A 231 -0.07 20.31 3.88
CA ASN A 231 -0.21 20.28 5.33
C ASN A 231 1.14 20.21 6.05
N GLY A 232 1.49 21.27 6.78
CA GLY A 232 2.76 21.39 7.53
C GLY A 232 2.94 20.32 8.62
N LYS A 233 1.85 19.84 9.26
CA LYS A 233 1.90 18.75 10.25
C LYS A 233 2.34 17.44 9.58
N LEU A 234 1.74 17.09 8.43
CA LEU A 234 2.09 15.89 7.67
C LEU A 234 3.54 15.94 7.17
N ARG A 235 4.03 17.11 6.79
CA ARG A 235 5.44 17.31 6.40
C ARG A 235 6.39 17.04 7.55
N ARG A 236 6.08 17.49 8.78
CA ARG A 236 6.90 17.20 9.98
C ARG A 236 6.92 15.72 10.29
N ILE A 237 5.78 15.02 10.20
CA ILE A 237 5.68 13.58 10.37
C ILE A 237 6.56 12.87 9.35
N HIS A 238 6.50 13.26 8.08
CA HIS A 238 7.30 12.66 7.01
C HIS A 238 8.81 12.82 7.27
N ILE A 239 9.26 14.02 7.67
CA ILE A 239 10.67 14.25 8.02
C ILE A 239 11.09 13.36 9.20
N ALA A 240 10.29 13.28 10.26
CA ALA A 240 10.58 12.41 11.40
C ALA A 240 10.66 10.93 11.02
N SER A 241 9.77 10.48 10.12
CA SER A 241 9.78 9.12 9.59
C SER A 241 11.02 8.85 8.73
N MET A 242 11.48 9.82 7.93
CA MET A 242 12.73 9.72 7.18
C MET A 242 13.96 9.53 8.09
N PHE A 243 14.05 10.31 9.17
CA PHE A 243 15.14 10.15 10.14
C PHE A 243 15.13 8.75 10.78
N ARG A 244 13.95 8.22 11.12
CA ARG A 244 13.83 6.84 11.64
C ARG A 244 14.26 5.80 10.61
N TYR A 245 13.83 5.96 9.36
CA TYR A 245 14.17 5.05 8.27
C TYR A 245 15.67 5.00 8.03
N PHE A 246 16.32 6.15 7.83
CA PHE A 246 17.75 6.21 7.61
C PHE A 246 18.56 5.83 8.87
N GLY A 247 18.04 6.08 10.07
CA GLY A 247 18.62 5.59 11.31
C GLY A 247 18.59 4.07 11.44
N LYS A 248 17.56 3.40 10.91
CA LYS A 248 17.42 1.93 10.88
C LYS A 248 18.27 1.28 9.78
N TRP A 249 18.26 1.86 8.57
CA TRP A 249 18.80 1.23 7.36
C TRP A 249 20.12 1.81 6.87
N GLY A 250 20.64 2.81 7.56
CA GLY A 250 21.85 3.53 7.17
C GLY A 250 21.57 4.78 6.32
N TRP A 251 22.43 5.80 6.46
CA TRP A 251 22.35 7.08 5.77
C TRP A 251 22.98 6.99 4.38
N LYS A 252 22.27 6.41 3.43
CA LYS A 252 22.70 6.38 2.03
C LYS A 252 22.53 7.78 1.43
N LEU A 253 23.64 8.46 1.13
CA LEU A 253 23.60 9.85 0.65
C LEU A 253 23.18 9.95 -0.82
N TRP A 254 23.68 9.01 -1.70
CA TRP A 254 23.50 9.00 -3.16
C TRP A 254 22.95 7.67 -3.67
#